data_243e8e400f8ac24a4569d3759f9ef1f9
#
_entry.id   243e8e400f8ac24a4569d3759f9ef1f9
#
_cell.length_a   1.000
_cell.length_b   1.000
_cell.length_c   1.000
_cell.angle_alpha   90.00
_cell.angle_beta   90.00
_cell.angle_gamma   90.00
#
_symmetry.space_group_name_H-M   'P 1'
#
loop_
_entity.id
_entity.type
_entity.pdbx_description
1 polymer ?
#
loop_
_entity_poly.entity_id
_entity_poly.type
_entity_poly.pdbx_seq_one_letter_code
_entity_poly.pdbx_strand_id
1 'polypeptide(L)'
;MIEEAFPYLTNNGQSLNIENFKDKGFKSLRDYKSVEELPPLVSAYHGIYKKMDYELRFYNDHQQALESGTIDAKLVTGKESIVTGDVPWEDGEKDRRRCSRPPGQPHSGCNYTSKYGDFVIFENVIVMCEGKDIIESRNTCSNLLALFNNTSNE
;
A
#
# COMPACT_ATOMS: atom_id res chain seq x y z
N MET A 1 -7.57 -30.92 2.60
CA MET A 1 -8.04 -29.73 1.96
C MET A 1 -6.90 -28.75 1.76
N ILE A 2 -6.83 -28.20 0.62
CA ILE A 2 -5.75 -27.28 0.32
C ILE A 2 -6.26 -25.88 0.42
N GLU A 3 -5.60 -25.11 1.23
CA GLU A 3 -5.93 -23.72 1.34
C GLU A 3 -5.09 -22.95 0.37
N GLU A 4 -5.73 -22.17 -0.44
CA GLU A 4 -5.03 -21.37 -1.41
C GLU A 4 -4.21 -20.30 -0.74
N ALA A 5 -2.96 -20.19 -1.11
CA ALA A 5 -2.12 -19.14 -0.57
C ALA A 5 -2.62 -17.79 -1.05
N PHE A 6 -2.60 -16.82 -0.16
CA PHE A 6 -2.94 -15.46 -0.54
C PHE A 6 -1.93 -14.96 -1.58
N PRO A 7 -2.41 -14.33 -2.66
CA PRO A 7 -1.50 -13.92 -3.74
C PRO A 7 -0.75 -12.63 -3.39
N TYR A 8 0.34 -12.77 -2.65
CA TYR A 8 1.18 -11.62 -2.33
C TYR A 8 1.92 -11.09 -3.55
N LEU A 9 2.14 -11.94 -4.53
CA LEU A 9 2.94 -11.62 -5.70
C LEU A 9 2.17 -11.93 -6.94
N THR A 10 1.98 -10.95 -7.81
CA THR A 10 1.36 -11.16 -9.10
C THR A 10 2.24 -10.50 -10.15
N ASN A 11 2.66 -11.27 -11.13
CA ASN A 11 3.49 -10.74 -12.21
C ASN A 11 3.08 -11.34 -13.54
N ASN A 12 2.31 -10.58 -14.30
CA ASN A 12 1.88 -10.96 -15.64
C ASN A 12 2.59 -10.12 -16.70
N GLY A 13 3.66 -9.44 -16.31
CA GLY A 13 4.43 -8.64 -17.25
C GLY A 13 3.83 -7.30 -17.58
N GLN A 14 2.85 -6.85 -16.82
CA GLN A 14 2.21 -5.57 -17.08
C GLN A 14 2.94 -4.44 -16.40
N SER A 15 2.87 -3.27 -17.02
CA SER A 15 3.39 -2.04 -16.44
C SER A 15 2.21 -1.12 -16.20
N LEU A 16 1.90 -0.90 -14.94
CA LEU A 16 0.73 -0.11 -14.55
C LEU A 16 1.13 1.28 -14.09
N ASN A 17 0.18 2.20 -14.19
CA ASN A 17 0.35 3.56 -13.65
C ASN A 17 -0.93 3.93 -12.91
N ILE A 18 -0.96 5.13 -12.34
CA ILE A 18 -2.09 5.55 -11.52
C ILE A 18 -3.40 5.60 -12.31
N GLU A 19 -3.33 5.88 -13.60
CA GLU A 19 -4.55 5.95 -14.41
C GLU A 19 -5.23 4.60 -14.52
N ASN A 20 -4.46 3.52 -14.50
CA ASN A 20 -5.05 2.19 -14.54
C ASN A 20 -5.92 1.94 -13.30
N PHE A 21 -5.52 2.49 -12.17
CA PHE A 21 -6.29 2.36 -10.93
C PHE A 21 -7.48 3.31 -10.90
N LYS A 22 -7.28 4.55 -11.36
CA LYS A 22 -8.37 5.52 -11.41
C LYS A 22 -9.49 5.04 -12.32
N ASP A 23 -9.12 4.42 -13.43
CA ASP A 23 -10.12 3.91 -14.37
C ASP A 23 -10.99 2.83 -13.74
N LYS A 24 -10.51 2.18 -12.69
CA LYS A 24 -11.27 1.14 -11.99
C LYS A 24 -12.03 1.69 -10.79
N GLY A 25 -11.97 2.98 -10.55
CA GLY A 25 -12.72 3.57 -9.45
C GLY A 25 -11.89 3.99 -8.24
N PHE A 26 -10.60 3.79 -8.29
CA PHE A 26 -9.72 4.25 -7.22
C PHE A 26 -9.65 5.77 -7.24
N LYS A 27 -9.78 6.39 -6.08
CA LYS A 27 -9.75 7.84 -5.98
C LYS A 27 -8.44 8.27 -5.35
N SER A 28 -7.58 8.92 -6.15
CA SER A 28 -6.30 9.41 -5.67
C SER A 28 -6.52 10.70 -4.89
N LEU A 29 -6.00 10.76 -3.68
CA LEU A 29 -6.14 11.91 -2.81
C LEU A 29 -4.86 12.72 -2.69
N ARG A 30 -3.71 12.04 -2.71
CA ARG A 30 -2.42 12.70 -2.61
C ARG A 30 -1.44 12.06 -3.55
N ASP A 31 -0.62 12.91 -4.15
CA ASP A 31 0.46 12.50 -5.02
C ASP A 31 1.74 12.85 -4.28
N TYR A 32 2.45 11.86 -3.79
CA TYR A 32 3.67 12.10 -3.01
C TYR A 32 4.81 12.53 -3.93
N LYS A 33 5.51 13.58 -3.54
CA LYS A 33 6.48 14.23 -4.43
C LYS A 33 7.93 13.83 -4.21
N SER A 34 8.26 13.36 -3.03
CA SER A 34 9.66 13.13 -2.67
C SER A 34 10.13 11.73 -3.02
N VAL A 35 9.76 11.24 -4.19
CA VAL A 35 10.07 9.87 -4.58
C VAL A 35 11.57 9.63 -4.73
N GLU A 36 12.33 10.68 -4.99
CA GLU A 36 13.78 10.53 -5.12
C GLU A 36 14.44 10.10 -3.81
N GLU A 37 13.73 10.21 -2.70
CA GLU A 37 14.24 9.77 -1.40
C GLU A 37 14.12 8.26 -1.21
N LEU A 38 13.37 7.59 -2.07
CA LEU A 38 13.22 6.14 -2.03
C LEU A 38 13.51 5.52 -3.40
N PRO A 39 14.72 5.72 -3.94
CA PRO A 39 14.97 5.15 -5.26
C PRO A 39 14.89 3.62 -5.18
N PRO A 40 14.41 2.94 -6.19
CA PRO A 40 14.04 3.41 -7.53
C PRO A 40 12.54 3.73 -7.70
N LEU A 41 11.88 4.19 -6.66
CA LEU A 41 10.47 4.55 -6.71
C LEU A 41 10.22 5.61 -7.79
N VAL A 42 9.19 5.39 -8.61
CA VAL A 42 8.86 6.30 -9.70
C VAL A 42 7.77 7.27 -9.28
N SER A 43 6.73 6.77 -8.65
CA SER A 43 5.62 7.60 -8.17
C SER A 43 4.90 6.89 -7.05
N ALA A 44 4.20 7.66 -6.23
CA ALA A 44 3.46 7.09 -5.11
C ALA A 44 2.25 7.95 -4.80
N TYR A 45 1.17 7.30 -4.38
CA TYR A 45 -0.09 7.97 -4.15
C TYR A 45 -0.80 7.40 -2.93
N HIS A 46 -1.53 8.26 -2.24
CA HIS A 46 -2.49 7.84 -1.24
C HIS A 46 -3.88 8.04 -1.83
N GLY A 47 -4.75 7.09 -1.65
CA GLY A 47 -6.10 7.21 -2.14
C GLY A 47 -7.05 6.26 -1.45
N ILE A 48 -8.28 6.24 -1.94
CA ILE A 48 -9.32 5.40 -1.34
C ILE A 48 -10.08 4.64 -2.42
N TYR A 49 -10.61 3.50 -2.00
CA TYR A 49 -11.54 2.73 -2.81
C TYR A 49 -12.51 2.08 -1.84
N LYS A 50 -13.80 2.32 -2.03
CA LYS A 50 -14.87 1.81 -1.16
C LYS A 50 -14.58 2.12 0.31
N LYS A 51 -14.18 3.37 0.56
CA LYS A 51 -13.97 3.91 1.91
C LYS A 51 -12.75 3.36 2.63
N MET A 52 -11.94 2.56 1.96
CA MET A 52 -10.69 2.06 2.55
C MET A 52 -9.51 2.79 1.94
N ASP A 53 -8.48 3.01 2.77
CA ASP A 53 -7.27 3.70 2.36
C ASP A 53 -6.27 2.74 1.76
N TYR A 54 -5.53 3.25 0.79
CA TYR A 54 -4.45 2.50 0.14
C TYR A 54 -3.29 3.43 -0.12
N GLU A 55 -2.08 2.88 -0.13
CA GLU A 55 -0.93 3.58 -0.68
C GLU A 55 -0.40 2.75 -1.83
N LEU A 56 -0.24 3.39 -2.99
CA LEU A 56 0.25 2.73 -4.19
C LEU A 56 1.63 3.28 -4.51
N ARG A 57 2.61 2.40 -4.64
CA ARG A 57 3.98 2.78 -4.99
C ARG A 57 4.34 2.11 -6.30
N PHE A 58 4.67 2.91 -7.30
CA PHE A 58 4.93 2.44 -8.65
C PHE A 58 6.42 2.42 -8.95
N TYR A 59 6.85 1.33 -9.59
CA TYR A 59 8.25 1.14 -9.99
C TYR A 59 8.29 0.92 -11.49
N ASN A 60 9.49 0.91 -12.06
CA ASN A 60 9.61 0.70 -13.51
C ASN A 60 9.19 -0.70 -13.91
N ASP A 61 9.44 -1.69 -13.06
CA ASP A 61 9.06 -3.06 -13.35
C ASP A 61 8.83 -3.84 -12.07
N HIS A 62 8.35 -5.06 -12.24
CA HIS A 62 8.04 -5.94 -11.12
C HIS A 62 9.28 -6.23 -10.27
N GLN A 63 10.43 -6.41 -10.91
CA GLN A 63 11.65 -6.77 -10.21
C GLN A 63 12.04 -5.68 -9.21
N GLN A 64 11.95 -4.41 -9.62
CA GLN A 64 12.27 -3.31 -8.72
C GLN A 64 11.28 -3.23 -7.57
N ALA A 65 9.99 -3.46 -7.86
CA ALA A 65 8.98 -3.47 -6.80
C ALA A 65 9.27 -4.59 -5.82
N LEU A 66 9.63 -5.76 -6.33
CA LEU A 66 9.90 -6.92 -5.49
C LEU A 66 11.14 -6.71 -4.63
N GLU A 67 12.23 -6.22 -5.20
CA GLU A 67 13.49 -6.12 -4.47
C GLU A 67 13.53 -4.90 -3.57
N SER A 68 13.37 -3.72 -4.15
CA SER A 68 13.50 -2.48 -3.38
C SER A 68 12.22 -2.11 -2.68
N GLY A 69 11.09 -2.30 -3.36
CA GLY A 69 9.80 -1.93 -2.81
C GLY A 69 9.44 -2.71 -1.56
N THR A 70 9.76 -3.99 -1.54
CA THR A 70 9.44 -4.84 -0.39
C THR A 70 10.15 -4.34 0.86
N ILE A 71 11.43 -3.99 0.75
CA ILE A 71 12.18 -3.51 1.89
C ILE A 71 11.54 -2.24 2.47
N ASP A 72 11.24 -1.29 1.58
CA ASP A 72 10.68 -0.02 2.02
C ASP A 72 9.26 -0.20 2.57
N ALA A 73 8.46 -1.06 1.97
CA ALA A 73 7.09 -1.27 2.41
C ALA A 73 7.02 -1.94 3.79
N LYS A 74 7.93 -2.86 4.05
CA LYS A 74 7.94 -3.55 5.34
C LYS A 74 8.20 -2.60 6.49
N LEU A 75 8.89 -1.51 6.25
CA LEU A 75 9.19 -0.55 7.31
C LEU A 75 7.96 0.21 7.76
N VAL A 76 6.92 0.28 6.94
CA VAL A 76 5.76 1.10 7.24
C VAL A 76 4.44 0.33 7.25
N THR A 77 4.49 -0.99 7.28
CA THR A 77 3.28 -1.82 7.36
C THR A 77 3.38 -2.77 8.54
N GLY A 78 2.22 -3.20 9.04
CA GLY A 78 2.16 -4.19 10.09
C GLY A 78 2.50 -3.65 11.46
N LYS A 79 2.71 -4.58 12.39
CA LYS A 79 2.92 -4.21 13.79
C LYS A 79 4.26 -3.58 14.06
N GLU A 80 5.25 -3.91 13.23
CA GLU A 80 6.61 -3.40 13.42
C GLU A 80 6.86 -2.12 12.64
N SER A 81 5.81 -1.50 12.15
CA SER A 81 5.93 -0.31 11.31
C SER A 81 6.52 0.88 12.05
N ILE A 82 7.24 1.71 11.30
CA ILE A 82 7.82 2.94 11.82
C ILE A 82 7.08 4.09 11.15
N VAL A 83 6.03 4.58 11.83
CA VAL A 83 5.17 5.63 11.27
C VAL A 83 5.13 6.89 12.12
N THR A 84 5.91 6.94 13.19
CA THR A 84 6.09 8.14 14.00
C THR A 84 7.56 8.28 14.35
N GLY A 85 7.98 9.49 14.73
CA GLY A 85 9.36 9.76 15.08
C GLY A 85 10.25 9.79 13.86
N ASP A 86 11.35 9.05 13.90
CA ASP A 86 12.29 9.00 12.78
C ASP A 86 11.77 8.03 11.74
N VAL A 87 10.85 8.50 10.93
CA VAL A 87 10.23 7.65 9.92
C VAL A 87 11.14 7.49 8.70
N PRO A 88 11.06 6.35 8.00
CA PRO A 88 11.92 6.11 6.84
C PRO A 88 11.64 7.07 5.68
N TRP A 89 10.44 7.57 5.57
CA TRP A 89 10.05 8.49 4.51
C TRP A 89 9.00 9.44 5.06
N GLU A 90 9.31 10.71 5.09
CA GLU A 90 8.42 11.69 5.71
C GLU A 90 7.20 12.01 4.88
N ASP A 91 7.33 11.96 3.55
CA ASP A 91 6.21 12.28 2.68
C ASP A 91 5.11 11.25 2.92
N GLY A 92 3.93 11.73 3.29
CA GLY A 92 2.81 10.84 3.57
C GLY A 92 2.84 10.20 4.95
N GLU A 93 3.75 10.65 5.81
CA GLU A 93 3.91 10.05 7.14
C GLU A 93 2.59 9.94 7.90
N LYS A 94 1.82 11.03 7.90
CA LYS A 94 0.58 11.06 8.66
C LYS A 94 -0.50 10.18 8.04
N ASP A 95 -0.44 10.00 6.73
CA ASP A 95 -1.42 9.18 6.03
C ASP A 95 -1.23 7.70 6.36
N ARG A 96 -0.04 7.32 6.82
CA ARG A 96 0.27 5.93 7.13
C ARG A 96 -0.09 5.55 8.55
N ARG A 97 -0.36 6.53 9.41
CA ARG A 97 -0.71 6.24 10.80
C ARG A 97 -2.16 5.83 10.91
N ARG A 98 -2.41 4.85 11.74
CA ARG A 98 -3.78 4.50 12.10
C ARG A 98 -4.46 5.68 12.77
N CYS A 99 -3.68 6.45 13.50
CA CYS A 99 -4.16 7.61 14.21
C CYS A 99 -3.28 8.80 13.84
N SER A 100 -3.88 9.89 13.41
CA SER A 100 -3.12 11.06 12.98
C SER A 100 -2.61 11.91 14.12
N ARG A 101 -3.07 11.68 15.35
CA ARG A 101 -2.62 12.48 16.49
C ARG A 101 -1.19 12.12 16.87
N PRO A 102 -0.42 13.10 17.31
CA PRO A 102 0.93 12.82 17.78
C PRO A 102 0.92 11.90 18.99
N PRO A 103 1.99 11.14 19.21
CA PRO A 103 2.11 10.31 20.41
C PRO A 103 2.06 11.17 21.67
N GLY A 104 1.50 10.63 22.75
CA GLY A 104 1.44 11.31 24.01
C GLY A 104 0.25 12.20 24.20
N GLN A 105 -0.61 12.34 23.20
CA GLN A 105 -1.84 13.11 23.36
C GLN A 105 -2.82 12.36 24.25
N PRO A 106 -3.42 13.05 25.23
CA PRO A 106 -4.44 12.41 26.04
C PRO A 106 -5.60 11.97 25.18
N HIS A 107 -6.23 10.91 25.57
CA HIS A 107 -7.42 10.38 24.89
C HIS A 107 -7.15 9.90 23.49
N SER A 108 -5.89 9.76 23.11
CA SER A 108 -5.64 9.27 21.78
C SER A 108 -6.21 7.86 21.64
N GLY A 109 -6.06 7.03 22.69
CA GLY A 109 -6.49 5.65 22.59
C GLY A 109 -5.95 5.00 21.33
N CYS A 110 -5.02 5.66 20.69
CA CYS A 110 -4.55 5.29 19.38
C CYS A 110 -3.38 4.38 19.49
N ASN A 111 -3.38 3.45 18.59
CA ASN A 111 -2.24 2.59 18.39
C ASN A 111 -1.40 3.26 17.28
N TYR A 112 -0.15 3.54 17.57
CA TYR A 112 0.72 4.23 16.62
C TYR A 112 1.41 3.27 15.67
N THR A 113 0.69 2.24 15.26
CA THR A 113 1.14 1.39 14.17
C THR A 113 0.55 1.89 12.87
N SER A 114 0.98 1.31 11.78
CA SER A 114 0.48 1.69 10.46
C SER A 114 -0.99 1.33 10.33
N LYS A 115 -1.74 2.15 9.59
CA LYS A 115 -3.08 1.77 9.20
C LYS A 115 -3.05 0.63 8.19
N TYR A 116 -1.91 0.43 7.53
CA TYR A 116 -1.76 -0.62 6.53
C TYR A 116 -1.20 -1.86 7.21
N GLY A 117 -2.04 -2.88 7.37
CA GLY A 117 -1.63 -4.10 8.06
C GLY A 117 -0.68 -4.97 7.24
N ASP A 118 -0.73 -4.81 5.92
CA ASP A 118 0.09 -5.61 5.02
C ASP A 118 0.12 -4.94 3.65
N PHE A 119 0.88 -5.52 2.74
CA PHE A 119 0.97 -5.03 1.36
C PHE A 119 1.13 -6.22 0.43
N VAL A 120 0.88 -5.97 -0.86
CA VAL A 120 1.12 -6.97 -1.91
C VAL A 120 1.92 -6.33 -3.03
N ILE A 121 2.55 -7.17 -3.83
CA ILE A 121 3.28 -6.73 -5.01
C ILE A 121 2.46 -7.17 -6.22
N PHE A 122 1.89 -6.20 -6.90
CA PHE A 122 1.01 -6.45 -8.04
C PHE A 122 1.64 -5.81 -9.26
N GLU A 123 2.15 -6.63 -10.16
CA GLU A 123 2.88 -6.15 -11.34
C GLU A 123 4.05 -5.27 -10.89
N ASN A 124 4.10 -4.02 -11.32
CA ASN A 124 5.17 -3.09 -10.94
C ASN A 124 4.78 -2.19 -9.74
N VAL A 125 3.74 -2.59 -9.00
CA VAL A 125 3.17 -1.74 -7.95
C VAL A 125 3.24 -2.43 -6.60
N ILE A 126 3.65 -1.68 -5.57
CA ILE A 126 3.44 -2.10 -4.19
C ILE A 126 2.09 -1.51 -3.77
N VAL A 127 1.20 -2.35 -3.31
CA VAL A 127 -0.14 -1.93 -2.87
C VAL A 127 -0.24 -2.17 -1.37
N MET A 128 -0.29 -1.10 -0.60
CA MET A 128 -0.49 -1.18 0.85
C MET A 128 -1.96 -0.97 1.13
N CYS A 129 -2.53 -1.85 1.95
CA CYS A 129 -3.97 -1.89 2.12
C CYS A 129 -4.37 -1.73 3.57
N GLU A 130 -5.36 -0.89 3.80
CA GLU A 130 -5.82 -0.60 5.15
C GLU A 130 -6.35 -1.85 5.84
N GLY A 131 -6.01 -2.01 7.11
CA GLY A 131 -6.50 -3.10 7.93
C GLY A 131 -5.81 -3.08 9.28
N LYS A 132 -6.54 -3.42 10.33
CA LYS A 132 -5.98 -3.43 11.68
C LYS A 132 -5.07 -4.64 11.90
N ASP A 133 -5.20 -5.65 11.06
CA ASP A 133 -4.34 -6.82 11.11
C ASP A 133 -4.15 -7.35 9.70
N ILE A 134 -3.38 -8.41 9.58
CA ILE A 134 -3.04 -8.98 8.28
C ILE A 134 -4.28 -9.47 7.53
N ILE A 135 -5.19 -10.10 8.23
CA ILE A 135 -6.39 -10.66 7.60
C ILE A 135 -7.26 -9.57 6.99
N GLU A 136 -7.51 -8.52 7.75
CA GLU A 136 -8.33 -7.42 7.26
C GLU A 136 -7.64 -6.72 6.11
N SER A 137 -6.33 -6.50 6.22
CA SER A 137 -5.56 -5.85 5.17
C SER A 137 -5.57 -6.66 3.88
N ARG A 138 -5.46 -7.98 3.97
CA ARG A 138 -5.52 -8.85 2.80
C ARG A 138 -6.86 -8.76 2.09
N ASN A 139 -7.94 -8.72 2.87
CA ASN A 139 -9.28 -8.56 2.30
C ASN A 139 -9.38 -7.23 1.57
N THR A 140 -8.82 -6.18 2.14
CA THR A 140 -8.83 -4.87 1.53
C THR A 140 -8.05 -4.88 0.22
N CYS A 141 -6.88 -5.52 0.21
CA CYS A 141 -6.11 -5.67 -1.02
C CYS A 141 -6.91 -6.43 -2.09
N SER A 142 -7.54 -7.51 -1.69
CA SER A 142 -8.32 -8.33 -2.63
C SER A 142 -9.45 -7.53 -3.25
N ASN A 143 -10.10 -6.68 -2.48
CA ASN A 143 -11.20 -5.87 -2.99
C ASN A 143 -10.76 -4.95 -4.11
N LEU A 144 -9.60 -4.34 -3.96
CA LEU A 144 -9.09 -3.45 -5.00
C LEU A 144 -8.57 -4.24 -6.20
N LEU A 145 -7.80 -5.28 -5.95
CA LEU A 145 -7.15 -6.00 -7.04
C LEU A 145 -8.11 -6.88 -7.84
N ALA A 146 -9.26 -7.21 -7.26
CA ALA A 146 -10.29 -7.93 -7.99
C ALA A 146 -10.76 -7.15 -9.22
N LEU A 147 -10.61 -5.84 -9.19
CA LEU A 147 -10.99 -5.00 -10.33
C LEU A 147 -10.13 -5.27 -11.56
N PHE A 148 -8.97 -5.87 -11.36
CA PHE A 148 -8.05 -6.18 -12.45
C PHE A 148 -8.18 -7.61 -12.94
N ASN A 149 -8.99 -8.43 -12.28
CA ASN A 149 -9.25 -9.78 -12.74
C ASN A 149 -10.32 -9.74 -13.77
N ASN A 150 -9.91 -9.65 -14.94
CA ASN A 150 -10.92 -9.68 -15.93
C ASN A 150 -11.25 -11.02 -16.26
N THR A 151 -12.00 -11.43 -16.00
CA THR A 151 -12.10 -12.55 -16.45
C THR A 151 -12.71 -12.85 -17.62
N SER A 152 -12.50 -12.60 -17.95
CA SER A 152 -12.74 -12.65 -18.65
C SER A 152 -13.23 -13.28 -19.31
N ASN A 153 -13.39 -13.23 -18.96
CA ASN A 153 -13.63 -13.70 -19.43
C ASN A 153 -14.12 -14.17 -19.81
N GLU A 154 -14.13 -14.03 -19.75
CA GLU A 154 -14.21 -14.35 -19.97
C GLU A 154 -14.58 -14.78 -20.24
#